data_1440ead689a58bd746a2e9b5fa7f8d82
#
_entry.id   1440ead689a58bd746a2e9b5fa7f8d82
#
_cell.length_a   1.000
_cell.length_b   1.000
_cell.length_c   1.000
_cell.angle_alpha   90.00
_cell.angle_beta   90.00
_cell.angle_gamma   90.00
#
_symmetry.space_group_name_H-M   'P 1'
#
loop_
_entity.id
_entity.type
_entity.pdbx_description
1 polymer ?
#
loop_
_entity_poly.entity_id
_entity_poly.type
_entity_poly.pdbx_seq_one_letter_code
_entity_poly.pdbx_strand_id
1 'polypeptide(L)'
;MAVSPMQKITLVTSKALLPELLTVLQEDGQVHLNNLKVLDDWQDLEANERGTSKREDEAEAVNLLPQLQKRQEKVQKALTLYQQHLPKKGLVASLTEELPELTFQELEAQGRQFNEQLAVNRASQLNKRLKDLEKEAQTLQADLALLTQWQKLDVLPQGGQDHQVVNVAIGTVPADSIDRYYKALAALPDLVVKRVFSNPQEVGVVVFSQKLSSQADFLDSLAPASFQALDYP
;
A
#
# COMPACT_ATOMS: atom_id res chain seq x y z
N MET A 1 -28.01 23.51 27.13
CA MET A 1 -27.78 23.87 25.72
C MET A 1 -28.76 24.93 25.34
N ALA A 2 -28.28 26.12 24.97
CA ALA A 2 -29.16 27.18 24.46
C ALA A 2 -29.42 26.87 22.98
N VAL A 3 -30.67 26.62 22.61
CA VAL A 3 -31.06 26.46 21.21
C VAL A 3 -31.28 27.87 20.67
N SER A 4 -30.50 28.28 19.71
CA SER A 4 -30.68 29.56 19.01
C SER A 4 -31.98 29.51 18.21
N PRO A 5 -32.83 30.55 18.26
CA PRO A 5 -34.10 30.58 17.50
C PRO A 5 -33.77 30.59 16.01
N MET A 6 -34.29 29.61 15.27
CA MET A 6 -34.13 29.51 13.82
C MET A 6 -35.41 30.04 13.13
N GLN A 7 -35.21 30.81 12.04
CA GLN A 7 -36.31 31.29 11.19
C GLN A 7 -36.17 30.64 9.80
N LYS A 8 -37.31 30.20 9.26
CA LYS A 8 -37.39 29.69 7.89
C LYS A 8 -37.56 30.86 6.93
N ILE A 9 -36.64 31.02 6.00
CA ILE A 9 -36.67 32.06 4.97
C ILE A 9 -36.76 31.37 3.62
N THR A 10 -37.57 31.87 2.73
CA THR A 10 -37.68 31.43 1.34
C THR A 10 -37.15 32.52 0.44
N LEU A 11 -36.10 32.21 -0.34
CA LEU A 11 -35.52 33.13 -1.31
C LEU A 11 -35.84 32.66 -2.72
N VAL A 12 -36.32 33.56 -3.56
CA VAL A 12 -36.59 33.31 -4.97
C VAL A 12 -35.66 34.19 -5.79
N THR A 13 -34.88 33.56 -6.66
CA THR A 13 -33.91 34.26 -7.51
C THR A 13 -33.90 33.71 -8.92
N SER A 14 -33.36 34.46 -9.86
CA SER A 14 -33.10 33.96 -11.21
C SER A 14 -31.94 32.96 -11.20
N LYS A 15 -31.97 32.01 -12.12
CA LYS A 15 -30.90 31.00 -12.27
C LYS A 15 -29.50 31.65 -12.49
N ALA A 16 -29.45 32.80 -13.17
CA ALA A 16 -28.21 33.52 -13.43
C ALA A 16 -27.57 34.11 -12.15
N LEU A 17 -28.39 34.52 -11.17
CA LEU A 17 -27.92 35.09 -9.91
C LEU A 17 -27.71 34.05 -8.80
N LEU A 18 -28.11 32.80 -9.04
CA LEU A 18 -28.02 31.75 -8.04
C LEU A 18 -26.60 31.53 -7.52
N PRO A 19 -25.52 31.48 -8.36
CA PRO A 19 -24.15 31.29 -7.89
C PRO A 19 -23.70 32.43 -6.95
N GLU A 20 -24.03 33.69 -7.29
CA GLU A 20 -23.69 34.85 -6.46
C GLU A 20 -24.42 34.79 -5.12
N LEU A 21 -25.72 34.49 -5.14
CA LEU A 21 -26.50 34.32 -3.94
C LEU A 21 -25.96 33.23 -3.02
N LEU A 22 -25.60 32.07 -3.58
CA LEU A 22 -25.03 30.98 -2.81
C LEU A 22 -23.69 31.37 -2.17
N THR A 23 -22.86 32.16 -2.88
CA THR A 23 -21.59 32.66 -2.33
C THR A 23 -21.85 33.58 -1.13
N VAL A 24 -22.78 34.53 -1.23
CA VAL A 24 -23.13 35.43 -0.14
C VAL A 24 -23.70 34.68 1.08
N LEU A 25 -24.56 33.69 0.85
CA LEU A 25 -25.12 32.85 1.93
C LEU A 25 -24.07 31.99 2.60
N GLN A 26 -23.05 31.53 1.85
CA GLN A 26 -21.95 30.75 2.36
C GLN A 26 -20.95 31.60 3.17
N GLU A 27 -20.70 32.84 2.74
CA GLU A 27 -19.89 33.81 3.48
C GLU A 27 -20.50 34.18 4.82
N ASP A 28 -21.84 34.35 4.87
CA ASP A 28 -22.58 34.63 6.10
C ASP A 28 -22.48 33.50 7.13
N GLY A 29 -22.37 32.25 6.68
CA GLY A 29 -22.14 31.06 7.52
C GLY A 29 -23.28 30.72 8.50
N GLN A 30 -24.35 31.47 8.53
CA GLN A 30 -25.47 31.30 9.45
C GLN A 30 -26.70 30.65 8.81
N VAL A 31 -26.64 30.37 7.50
CA VAL A 31 -27.77 29.86 6.72
C VAL A 31 -27.64 28.38 6.44
N HIS A 32 -28.64 27.60 6.80
CA HIS A 32 -28.73 26.19 6.43
C HIS A 32 -29.64 26.03 5.20
N LEU A 33 -29.09 25.53 4.11
CA LEU A 33 -29.85 25.30 2.87
C LEU A 33 -30.49 23.91 2.88
N ASN A 34 -31.82 23.88 2.77
CA ASN A 34 -32.57 22.64 2.64
C ASN A 34 -32.96 22.40 1.17
N ASN A 35 -32.86 21.13 0.74
CA ASN A 35 -33.35 20.76 -0.57
C ASN A 35 -34.88 20.72 -0.59
N LEU A 36 -35.50 21.45 -1.50
CA LEU A 36 -36.96 21.53 -1.65
C LEU A 36 -37.60 20.16 -1.91
N LYS A 37 -36.90 19.20 -2.50
CA LYS A 37 -37.41 17.85 -2.73
C LYS A 37 -37.77 17.08 -1.46
N VAL A 38 -37.37 17.58 -0.30
CA VAL A 38 -37.61 16.96 1.03
C VAL A 38 -38.84 17.60 1.71
N LEU A 39 -39.39 18.69 1.18
CA LEU A 39 -40.48 19.40 1.76
C LEU A 39 -41.80 19.08 1.00
N ASP A 40 -42.71 18.34 1.63
CA ASP A 40 -43.98 17.89 1.05
C ASP A 40 -44.89 19.02 0.52
N ASP A 41 -44.70 20.25 1.01
CA ASP A 41 -45.51 21.43 0.67
C ASP A 41 -45.22 22.01 -0.73
N TRP A 42 -44.28 21.47 -1.50
CA TRP A 42 -43.81 22.06 -2.76
C TRP A 42 -44.04 21.18 -4.00
N GLN A 43 -44.73 20.07 -3.86
CA GLN A 43 -45.02 19.15 -4.97
C GLN A 43 -45.84 19.81 -6.11
N ASP A 44 -46.66 20.80 -5.78
CA ASP A 44 -47.50 21.53 -6.77
C ASP A 44 -46.69 22.51 -7.65
N LEU A 45 -45.53 22.99 -7.19
CA LEU A 45 -44.67 23.88 -7.99
C LEU A 45 -43.82 23.14 -9.01
N GLU A 46 -43.45 21.91 -8.74
CA GLU A 46 -42.67 21.07 -9.73
C GLU A 46 -43.53 20.72 -10.96
N ALA A 47 -44.85 20.69 -10.85
CA ALA A 47 -45.73 20.34 -11.96
C ALA A 47 -45.74 21.37 -13.10
N ASN A 48 -45.45 22.64 -12.81
CA ASN A 48 -45.51 23.75 -13.76
C ASN A 48 -44.16 24.07 -14.46
N GLU A 49 -43.02 23.55 -13.99
CA GLU A 49 -41.68 23.82 -14.54
C GLU A 49 -41.13 22.73 -15.48
N ARG A 50 -41.99 21.95 -16.13
CA ARG A 50 -41.52 20.92 -17.10
C ARG A 50 -41.03 21.54 -18.42
N GLY A 51 -40.11 22.47 -18.33
CA GLY A 51 -39.34 22.98 -19.48
C GLY A 51 -38.15 22.05 -19.83
N THR A 52 -37.89 21.90 -21.11
CA THR A 52 -36.86 21.06 -21.71
C THR A 52 -35.42 21.34 -21.24
N SER A 53 -35.14 22.50 -20.66
CA SER A 53 -33.83 22.90 -20.11
C SER A 53 -33.39 22.10 -18.87
N LYS A 54 -34.32 21.54 -18.11
CA LYS A 54 -34.04 20.85 -16.84
C LYS A 54 -33.35 19.49 -17.05
N ARG A 55 -33.57 18.84 -18.19
CA ARG A 55 -32.99 17.52 -18.49
C ARG A 55 -31.50 17.56 -18.83
N GLU A 56 -31.05 18.60 -19.51
CA GLU A 56 -29.64 18.75 -19.91
C GLU A 56 -28.76 19.09 -18.70
N ASP A 57 -29.22 20.05 -17.86
CA ASP A 57 -28.49 20.44 -16.65
C ASP A 57 -28.44 19.30 -15.59
N GLU A 58 -29.51 18.50 -15.47
CA GLU A 58 -29.53 17.33 -14.57
C GLU A 58 -28.62 16.20 -15.11
N ALA A 59 -28.55 16.01 -16.41
CA ALA A 59 -27.66 15.02 -17.03
C ALA A 59 -26.17 15.39 -16.88
N GLU A 60 -25.84 16.68 -17.01
CA GLU A 60 -24.49 17.18 -16.74
C GLU A 60 -24.12 17.04 -15.26
N ALA A 61 -25.02 17.40 -14.34
CA ALA A 61 -24.80 17.25 -12.90
C ALA A 61 -24.63 15.78 -12.47
N VAL A 62 -25.42 14.88 -13.06
CA VAL A 62 -25.31 13.43 -12.81
C VAL A 62 -23.96 12.87 -13.26
N ASN A 63 -23.40 13.40 -14.35
CA ASN A 63 -22.08 12.98 -14.85
C ASN A 63 -20.91 13.64 -14.08
N LEU A 64 -21.10 14.87 -13.62
CA LEU A 64 -20.06 15.65 -12.92
C LEU A 64 -19.85 15.17 -11.47
N LEU A 65 -20.92 14.84 -10.77
CA LEU A 65 -20.88 14.45 -9.36
C LEU A 65 -19.96 13.26 -9.09
N PRO A 66 -20.02 12.14 -9.85
CA PRO A 66 -19.08 11.01 -9.64
C PRO A 66 -17.63 11.37 -9.94
N GLN A 67 -17.38 12.29 -10.86
CA GLN A 67 -16.02 12.76 -11.17
C GLN A 67 -15.45 13.58 -10.02
N LEU A 68 -16.24 14.48 -9.45
CA LEU A 68 -15.87 15.27 -8.28
C LEU A 68 -15.65 14.40 -7.05
N GLN A 69 -16.50 13.40 -6.82
CA GLN A 69 -16.33 12.43 -5.73
C GLN A 69 -15.01 11.65 -5.88
N LYS A 70 -14.71 11.14 -7.07
CA LYS A 70 -13.43 10.46 -7.33
C LYS A 70 -12.23 11.38 -7.13
N ARG A 71 -12.36 12.66 -7.49
CA ARG A 71 -11.33 13.66 -7.27
C ARG A 71 -11.13 13.91 -5.79
N GLN A 72 -12.18 14.11 -5.04
CA GLN A 72 -12.17 14.26 -3.59
C GLN A 72 -11.52 13.06 -2.90
N GLU A 73 -11.88 11.84 -3.28
CA GLU A 73 -11.26 10.63 -2.73
C GLU A 73 -9.74 10.57 -2.96
N LYS A 74 -9.28 10.97 -4.16
CA LYS A 74 -7.83 11.00 -4.46
C LYS A 74 -7.10 12.02 -3.59
N VAL A 75 -7.68 13.21 -3.43
CA VAL A 75 -7.12 14.25 -2.56
C VAL A 75 -7.09 13.79 -1.11
N GLN A 76 -8.18 13.19 -0.63
CA GLN A 76 -8.27 12.67 0.74
C GLN A 76 -7.22 11.58 1.00
N LYS A 77 -7.00 10.66 0.06
CA LYS A 77 -5.95 9.63 0.16
C LYS A 77 -4.56 10.27 0.21
N ALA A 78 -4.29 11.27 -0.62
CA ALA A 78 -3.02 11.98 -0.62
C ALA A 78 -2.81 12.73 0.72
N LEU A 79 -3.83 13.41 1.22
CA LEU A 79 -3.79 14.10 2.50
C LEU A 79 -3.50 13.14 3.66
N THR A 80 -4.20 12.01 3.72
CA THR A 80 -3.96 10.97 4.73
C THR A 80 -2.52 10.47 4.69
N LEU A 81 -1.98 10.24 3.49
CA LEU A 81 -0.59 9.83 3.34
C LEU A 81 0.39 10.87 3.90
N TYR A 82 0.20 12.15 3.56
CA TYR A 82 1.05 13.21 4.10
C TYR A 82 0.93 13.32 5.62
N GLN A 83 -0.29 13.24 6.16
CA GLN A 83 -0.52 13.30 7.61
C GLN A 83 0.14 12.16 8.38
N GLN A 84 0.21 10.95 7.81
CA GLN A 84 0.87 9.79 8.42
C GLN A 84 2.39 9.99 8.59
N HIS A 85 2.99 10.76 7.68
CA HIS A 85 4.44 10.98 7.64
C HIS A 85 4.88 12.35 8.18
N LEU A 86 3.92 13.23 8.54
CA LEU A 86 4.24 14.45 9.24
C LEU A 86 4.69 14.16 10.68
N PRO A 87 5.67 14.91 11.20
CA PRO A 87 6.05 14.79 12.59
C PRO A 87 4.83 15.05 13.48
N LYS A 88 4.53 14.11 14.38
CA LYS A 88 3.42 14.27 15.33
C LYS A 88 3.73 15.47 16.23
N LYS A 89 2.92 16.50 16.12
CA LYS A 89 2.98 17.65 17.04
C LYS A 89 2.65 17.19 18.44
N GLY A 90 3.37 17.67 19.43
CA GLY A 90 3.06 17.38 20.85
C GLY A 90 1.66 17.89 21.21
N LEU A 91 1.00 17.24 22.19
CA LEU A 91 -0.36 17.60 22.63
C LEU A 91 -0.52 19.09 22.95
N VAL A 92 0.49 19.71 23.56
CA VAL A 92 0.47 21.14 23.90
C VAL A 92 0.53 22.01 22.63
N ALA A 93 1.35 21.64 21.65
CA ALA A 93 1.47 22.38 20.40
C ALA A 93 0.20 22.29 19.54
N SER A 94 -0.52 21.18 19.61
CA SER A 94 -1.79 21.02 18.89
C SER A 94 -2.95 21.81 19.52
N LEU A 95 -2.87 22.10 20.83
CA LEU A 95 -3.88 22.89 21.55
C LEU A 95 -3.66 24.40 21.42
N THR A 96 -2.41 24.83 21.16
CA THR A 96 -2.05 26.24 21.02
C THR A 96 -1.97 26.70 19.56
N GLU A 97 -2.17 25.81 18.61
CA GLU A 97 -2.15 26.14 17.20
C GLU A 97 -3.50 26.79 16.81
N GLU A 98 -3.49 28.10 16.66
CA GLU A 98 -4.60 28.82 16.05
C GLU A 98 -4.68 28.40 14.57
N LEU A 99 -5.83 27.84 14.18
CA LEU A 99 -6.10 27.58 12.78
C LEU A 99 -6.17 28.93 12.05
N PRO A 100 -5.54 29.08 10.89
CA PRO A 100 -5.64 30.32 10.15
C PRO A 100 -7.12 30.59 9.79
N GLU A 101 -7.63 31.73 10.22
CA GLU A 101 -8.93 32.22 9.81
C GLU A 101 -8.81 32.71 8.36
N LEU A 102 -9.31 31.93 7.43
CA LEU A 102 -9.36 32.26 6.01
C LEU A 102 -10.78 32.63 5.61
N THR A 103 -10.94 33.73 4.92
CA THR A 103 -12.20 34.04 4.24
C THR A 103 -12.41 33.07 3.08
N PHE A 104 -13.66 32.88 2.66
CA PHE A 104 -13.99 32.02 1.52
C PHE A 104 -13.26 32.45 0.25
N GLN A 105 -13.12 33.75 -0.01
CA GLN A 105 -12.42 34.30 -1.16
C GLN A 105 -10.91 33.99 -1.13
N GLU A 106 -10.27 34.07 0.03
CA GLU A 106 -8.84 33.70 0.19
C GLU A 106 -8.64 32.20 -0.02
N LEU A 107 -9.55 31.37 0.51
CA LEU A 107 -9.52 29.93 0.32
C LEU A 107 -9.66 29.56 -1.17
N GLU A 108 -10.59 30.20 -1.88
CA GLU A 108 -10.78 29.99 -3.31
C GLU A 108 -9.55 30.44 -4.12
N ALA A 109 -8.97 31.62 -3.79
CA ALA A 109 -7.78 32.13 -4.44
C ALA A 109 -6.58 31.18 -4.25
N GLN A 110 -6.38 30.67 -3.02
CA GLN A 110 -5.36 29.65 -2.76
C GLN A 110 -5.63 28.35 -3.49
N GLY A 111 -6.88 27.90 -3.53
CA GLY A 111 -7.31 26.71 -4.26
C GLY A 111 -7.04 26.79 -5.77
N ARG A 112 -7.26 27.96 -6.37
CA ARG A 112 -6.95 28.20 -7.79
C ARG A 112 -5.45 28.17 -8.12
N GLN A 113 -4.60 28.58 -7.16
CA GLN A 113 -3.15 28.56 -7.32
C GLN A 113 -2.55 27.19 -7.03
N PHE A 114 -3.25 26.35 -6.29
CA PHE A 114 -2.76 25.03 -5.88
C PHE A 114 -2.91 24.00 -7.01
N ASN A 115 -1.80 23.42 -7.43
CA ASN A 115 -1.84 22.33 -8.40
C ASN A 115 -2.12 20.98 -7.72
N GLU A 116 -3.41 20.71 -7.52
CA GLU A 116 -3.92 19.49 -6.88
C GLU A 116 -3.42 18.22 -7.59
N GLN A 117 -3.48 18.20 -8.92
CA GLN A 117 -3.09 17.02 -9.69
C GLN A 117 -1.61 16.66 -9.47
N LEU A 118 -0.76 17.67 -9.42
CA LEU A 118 0.67 17.48 -9.16
C LEU A 118 0.90 16.94 -7.74
N ALA A 119 0.21 17.48 -6.74
CA ALA A 119 0.32 17.03 -5.35
C ALA A 119 -0.17 15.58 -5.17
N VAL A 120 -1.32 15.23 -5.76
CA VAL A 120 -1.86 13.86 -5.73
C VAL A 120 -0.94 12.88 -6.44
N ASN A 121 -0.42 13.24 -7.61
CA ASN A 121 0.50 12.38 -8.36
C ASN A 121 1.81 12.16 -7.57
N ARG A 122 2.35 13.22 -6.97
CA ARG A 122 3.55 13.13 -6.14
C ARG A 122 3.34 12.24 -4.92
N ALA A 123 2.21 12.38 -4.22
CA ALA A 123 1.84 11.51 -3.10
C ALA A 123 1.77 10.04 -3.52
N SER A 124 1.12 9.76 -4.66
CA SER A 124 1.02 8.41 -5.20
C SER A 124 2.38 7.80 -5.55
N GLN A 125 3.26 8.58 -6.20
CA GLN A 125 4.62 8.15 -6.54
C GLN A 125 5.47 7.88 -5.30
N LEU A 126 5.40 8.76 -4.30
CA LEU A 126 6.11 8.58 -3.03
C LEU A 126 5.63 7.34 -2.29
N ASN A 127 4.32 7.12 -2.21
CA ASN A 127 3.76 5.92 -1.57
C ASN A 127 4.19 4.63 -2.27
N LYS A 128 4.20 4.63 -3.62
CA LYS A 128 4.71 3.49 -4.38
C LYS A 128 6.17 3.24 -4.07
N ARG A 129 7.01 4.28 -4.13
CA ARG A 129 8.44 4.17 -3.84
C ARG A 129 8.73 3.65 -2.44
N LEU A 130 7.94 4.12 -1.45
CA LEU A 130 8.07 3.68 -0.06
C LEU A 130 7.78 2.18 0.06
N LYS A 131 6.69 1.70 -0.54
CA LYS A 131 6.35 0.27 -0.55
C LYS A 131 7.39 -0.60 -1.25
N ASP A 132 7.94 -0.11 -2.37
CA ASP A 132 8.99 -0.82 -3.10
C ASP A 132 10.25 -0.95 -2.24
N LEU A 133 10.66 0.14 -1.55
CA LEU A 133 11.80 0.13 -0.63
C LEU A 133 11.57 -0.75 0.62
N GLU A 134 10.36 -0.75 1.17
CA GLU A 134 10.00 -1.63 2.28
C GLU A 134 10.11 -3.11 1.89
N LYS A 135 9.63 -3.46 0.68
CA LYS A 135 9.74 -4.81 0.14
C LYS A 135 11.20 -5.19 -0.09
N GLU A 136 11.99 -4.30 -0.68
CA GLU A 136 13.42 -4.52 -0.90
C GLU A 136 14.16 -4.72 0.44
N ALA A 137 13.88 -3.90 1.44
CA ALA A 137 14.45 -4.03 2.77
C ALA A 137 14.10 -5.39 3.42
N GLN A 138 12.86 -5.85 3.29
CA GLN A 138 12.44 -7.16 3.80
C GLN A 138 13.18 -8.30 3.08
N THR A 139 13.33 -8.21 1.76
CA THR A 139 14.09 -9.21 0.99
C THR A 139 15.56 -9.24 1.44
N LEU A 140 16.21 -8.08 1.51
CA LEU A 140 17.59 -7.98 1.96
C LEU A 140 17.80 -8.47 3.41
N GLN A 141 16.82 -8.25 4.29
CA GLN A 141 16.87 -8.79 5.65
C GLN A 141 16.78 -10.32 5.67
N ALA A 142 15.92 -10.91 4.83
CA ALA A 142 15.80 -12.35 4.69
C ALA A 142 17.11 -12.96 4.12
N ASP A 143 17.67 -12.34 3.08
CA ASP A 143 18.93 -12.74 2.48
C ASP A 143 20.09 -12.67 3.48
N LEU A 144 20.14 -11.59 4.26
CA LEU A 144 21.15 -11.40 5.30
C LEU A 144 21.02 -12.46 6.40
N ALA A 145 19.80 -12.80 6.82
CA ALA A 145 19.56 -13.86 7.80
C ALA A 145 20.04 -15.23 7.27
N LEU A 146 19.71 -15.53 6.00
CA LEU A 146 20.16 -16.74 5.32
C LEU A 146 21.70 -16.79 5.24
N LEU A 147 22.32 -15.75 4.72
CA LEU A 147 23.77 -15.68 4.58
C LEU A 147 24.51 -15.77 5.93
N THR A 148 23.92 -15.20 7.00
CA THR A 148 24.51 -15.28 8.34
C THR A 148 24.55 -16.72 8.85
N GLN A 149 23.52 -17.53 8.57
CA GLN A 149 23.50 -18.96 8.93
C GLN A 149 24.61 -19.72 8.21
N TRP A 150 24.86 -19.35 6.94
CA TRP A 150 25.88 -19.99 6.10
C TRP A 150 27.28 -19.37 6.23
N GLN A 151 27.51 -18.45 7.17
CA GLN A 151 28.79 -17.74 7.34
C GLN A 151 30.00 -18.71 7.50
N LYS A 152 29.78 -19.92 8.02
CA LYS A 152 30.82 -20.94 8.20
C LYS A 152 31.01 -21.84 6.98
N LEU A 153 30.35 -21.55 5.88
CA LEU A 153 30.52 -22.28 4.64
C LEU A 153 31.87 -21.94 4.05
N ASP A 154 32.70 -22.95 3.88
CA ASP A 154 34.07 -22.86 3.31
C ASP A 154 34.13 -23.28 1.83
N VAL A 155 32.96 -23.54 1.24
CA VAL A 155 32.79 -23.87 -0.18
C VAL A 155 31.96 -22.77 -0.84
N LEU A 156 32.42 -22.25 -1.96
CA LEU A 156 31.65 -21.28 -2.71
C LEU A 156 30.41 -21.96 -3.27
N PRO A 157 29.19 -21.45 -2.96
CA PRO A 157 27.95 -21.93 -3.53
C PRO A 157 27.83 -21.42 -4.97
N GLN A 158 28.66 -21.93 -5.86
CA GLN A 158 28.57 -21.58 -7.26
C GLN A 158 27.53 -22.50 -7.90
N GLY A 159 26.34 -21.96 -8.13
CA GLY A 159 25.35 -22.64 -8.94
C GLY A 159 25.92 -23.03 -10.29
N GLY A 160 26.00 -24.34 -10.55
CA GLY A 160 26.31 -24.86 -11.88
C GLY A 160 27.74 -24.86 -12.34
N GLN A 161 28.74 -24.58 -11.51
CA GLN A 161 30.11 -24.90 -11.89
C GLN A 161 30.34 -26.43 -11.76
N ASP A 162 30.45 -27.03 -12.91
CA ASP A 162 30.86 -28.43 -13.06
C ASP A 162 32.28 -28.59 -12.48
N HIS A 163 32.36 -28.95 -11.20
CA HIS A 163 33.62 -29.37 -10.65
C HIS A 163 34.10 -30.62 -11.41
N GLN A 164 35.28 -30.60 -11.94
CA GLN A 164 35.74 -31.67 -12.84
C GLN A 164 35.80 -33.04 -12.17
N VAL A 165 35.90 -33.10 -10.85
CA VAL A 165 36.18 -34.31 -10.09
C VAL A 165 35.14 -34.65 -9.01
N VAL A 166 34.40 -33.66 -8.51
CA VAL A 166 33.51 -33.82 -7.34
C VAL A 166 32.18 -33.15 -7.60
N ASN A 167 31.09 -33.83 -7.28
CA ASN A 167 29.77 -33.19 -7.17
C ASN A 167 29.63 -32.60 -5.78
N VAL A 168 29.08 -31.38 -5.69
CA VAL A 168 28.82 -30.67 -4.44
C VAL A 168 27.36 -30.28 -4.36
N ALA A 169 26.67 -30.66 -3.28
CA ALA A 169 25.34 -30.23 -2.96
C ALA A 169 25.34 -29.45 -1.65
N ILE A 170 24.77 -28.29 -1.64
CA ILE A 170 24.59 -27.42 -0.46
C ILE A 170 23.10 -27.28 -0.21
N GLY A 171 22.67 -27.51 1.02
CA GLY A 171 21.25 -27.43 1.33
C GLY A 171 20.96 -27.66 2.80
N THR A 172 19.69 -27.71 3.12
CA THR A 172 19.19 -27.94 4.47
C THR A 172 18.42 -29.25 4.58
N VAL A 173 18.41 -29.80 5.79
CA VAL A 173 17.63 -30.96 6.18
C VAL A 173 16.87 -30.60 7.45
N PRO A 174 15.55 -30.94 7.58
CA PRO A 174 14.83 -30.73 8.81
C PRO A 174 15.51 -31.36 10.02
N ALA A 175 15.57 -30.64 11.16
CA ALA A 175 16.34 -31.10 12.33
C ALA A 175 15.83 -32.44 12.90
N ASP A 176 14.54 -32.72 12.79
CA ASP A 176 13.91 -33.98 13.21
C ASP A 176 14.26 -35.17 12.29
N SER A 177 14.68 -34.90 11.07
CA SER A 177 15.00 -35.92 10.04
C SER A 177 16.49 -36.16 9.86
N ILE A 178 17.35 -35.44 10.56
CA ILE A 178 18.79 -35.44 10.36
C ILE A 178 19.44 -36.84 10.58
N ASP A 179 19.00 -37.58 11.61
CA ASP A 179 19.53 -38.92 11.89
C ASP A 179 19.16 -39.93 10.79
N ARG A 180 17.92 -39.78 10.27
CA ARG A 180 17.44 -40.59 9.13
C ARG A 180 18.23 -40.25 7.88
N TYR A 181 18.53 -38.98 7.69
CA TYR A 181 19.33 -38.48 6.59
C TYR A 181 20.73 -39.08 6.60
N TYR A 182 21.43 -39.02 7.73
CA TYR A 182 22.76 -39.62 7.84
C TYR A 182 22.74 -41.13 7.60
N LYS A 183 21.73 -41.85 8.09
CA LYS A 183 21.58 -43.29 7.84
C LYS A 183 21.35 -43.61 6.37
N ALA A 184 20.55 -42.79 5.69
CA ALA A 184 20.30 -42.96 4.25
C ALA A 184 21.58 -42.71 3.44
N LEU A 185 22.34 -41.69 3.78
CA LEU A 185 23.60 -41.38 3.08
C LEU A 185 24.71 -42.39 3.38
N ALA A 186 24.74 -42.99 4.56
CA ALA A 186 25.70 -44.02 4.89
C ALA A 186 25.55 -45.30 4.03
N ALA A 187 24.41 -45.48 3.39
CA ALA A 187 24.15 -46.57 2.43
C ALA A 187 24.74 -46.28 1.02
N LEU A 188 25.10 -45.02 0.75
CA LEU A 188 25.68 -44.63 -0.54
C LEU A 188 27.21 -44.56 -0.44
N PRO A 189 27.95 -45.20 -1.33
CA PRO A 189 29.42 -45.20 -1.31
C PRO A 189 29.97 -43.82 -1.66
N ASP A 190 31.10 -43.46 -1.07
CA ASP A 190 31.93 -42.31 -1.42
C ASP A 190 31.26 -40.93 -1.22
N LEU A 191 30.35 -40.84 -0.25
CA LEU A 191 29.75 -39.56 0.17
C LEU A 191 30.44 -39.01 1.43
N VAL A 192 30.73 -37.71 1.42
CA VAL A 192 31.21 -36.97 2.59
C VAL A 192 30.21 -35.88 2.91
N VAL A 193 29.70 -35.86 4.14
CA VAL A 193 28.74 -34.86 4.60
C VAL A 193 29.42 -33.99 5.63
N LYS A 194 29.38 -32.67 5.41
CA LYS A 194 29.86 -31.66 6.34
C LYS A 194 28.68 -30.83 6.84
N ARG A 195 28.49 -30.75 8.16
CA ARG A 195 27.53 -29.87 8.79
C ARG A 195 28.11 -28.47 8.90
N VAL A 196 27.36 -27.48 8.44
CA VAL A 196 27.72 -26.06 8.45
C VAL A 196 27.13 -25.37 9.67
N PHE A 197 25.82 -25.54 9.88
CA PHE A 197 25.08 -24.99 11.03
C PHE A 197 24.00 -25.97 11.50
N SER A 198 23.50 -25.74 12.70
CA SER A 198 22.35 -26.47 13.26
C SER A 198 21.50 -25.50 14.07
N ASN A 199 20.21 -25.44 13.77
CA ASN A 199 19.21 -24.71 14.53
C ASN A 199 18.05 -25.66 14.90
N PRO A 200 17.06 -25.27 15.73
CA PRO A 200 15.97 -26.15 16.14
C PRO A 200 15.07 -26.65 14.99
N GLN A 201 15.07 -25.98 13.85
CA GLN A 201 14.20 -26.26 12.72
C GLN A 201 14.93 -27.07 11.64
N GLU A 202 16.18 -26.73 11.35
CA GLU A 202 16.91 -27.26 10.22
C GLU A 202 18.41 -27.35 10.50
N VAL A 203 19.08 -28.21 9.75
CA VAL A 203 20.53 -28.38 9.76
C VAL A 203 21.06 -28.10 8.36
N GLY A 204 22.01 -27.17 8.25
CA GLY A 204 22.70 -26.84 7.01
C GLY A 204 23.85 -27.86 6.78
N VAL A 205 23.82 -28.47 5.60
CA VAL A 205 24.82 -29.50 5.23
C VAL A 205 25.39 -29.23 3.85
N VAL A 206 26.64 -29.63 3.67
CA VAL A 206 27.30 -29.76 2.37
C VAL A 206 27.61 -31.24 2.15
N VAL A 207 27.19 -31.74 0.99
CA VAL A 207 27.43 -33.13 0.59
C VAL A 207 28.37 -33.13 -0.58
N PHE A 208 29.43 -33.91 -0.47
CA PHE A 208 30.39 -34.14 -1.53
C PHE A 208 30.27 -35.57 -2.01
N SER A 209 30.34 -35.79 -3.32
CA SER A 209 30.40 -37.09 -3.94
C SER A 209 31.44 -37.10 -5.04
N GLN A 210 32.08 -38.25 -5.25
CA GLN A 210 32.93 -38.45 -6.43
C GLN A 210 32.04 -38.29 -7.69
N LYS A 211 32.55 -37.62 -8.72
CA LYS A 211 31.78 -37.35 -9.94
C LYS A 211 31.59 -38.62 -10.77
N LEU A 212 30.51 -39.34 -10.51
CA LEU A 212 30.08 -40.53 -11.25
C LEU A 212 28.85 -40.28 -12.11
N SER A 213 28.13 -39.20 -11.84
CA SER A 213 26.85 -38.83 -12.48
C SER A 213 26.80 -37.33 -12.76
N SER A 214 25.75 -36.88 -13.46
CA SER A 214 25.49 -35.46 -13.61
C SER A 214 25.11 -34.81 -12.27
N GLN A 215 25.31 -33.49 -12.14
CA GLN A 215 24.93 -32.74 -10.93
C GLN A 215 23.42 -32.87 -10.64
N ALA A 216 22.58 -32.93 -11.68
CA ALA A 216 21.12 -33.10 -11.53
C ALA A 216 20.77 -34.48 -10.95
N ASP A 217 21.34 -35.57 -11.48
CA ASP A 217 21.13 -36.93 -10.97
C ASP A 217 21.62 -37.05 -9.53
N PHE A 218 22.72 -36.35 -9.18
CA PHE A 218 23.22 -36.31 -7.81
C PHE A 218 22.24 -35.64 -6.87
N LEU A 219 21.70 -34.46 -7.21
CA LEU A 219 20.71 -33.78 -6.40
C LEU A 219 19.42 -34.60 -6.25
N ASP A 220 18.96 -35.22 -7.32
CA ASP A 220 17.82 -36.14 -7.30
C ASP A 220 18.04 -37.33 -6.36
N SER A 221 19.24 -37.84 -6.27
CA SER A 221 19.60 -38.92 -5.33
C SER A 221 19.52 -38.51 -3.86
N LEU A 222 19.64 -37.21 -3.55
CA LEU A 222 19.52 -36.65 -2.20
C LEU A 222 18.09 -36.28 -1.80
N ALA A 223 17.19 -36.06 -2.76
CA ALA A 223 15.82 -35.62 -2.54
C ALA A 223 14.99 -36.57 -1.64
N PRO A 224 15.08 -37.94 -1.78
CA PRO A 224 14.32 -38.86 -0.92
C PRO A 224 14.61 -38.75 0.56
N ALA A 225 15.75 -38.18 0.92
CA ALA A 225 16.20 -38.00 2.30
C ALA A 225 15.80 -36.65 2.91
N SER A 226 14.79 -35.94 2.37
CA SER A 226 14.34 -34.63 2.82
C SER A 226 15.39 -33.51 2.66
N PHE A 227 16.33 -33.68 1.76
CA PHE A 227 17.30 -32.65 1.44
C PHE A 227 16.65 -31.56 0.59
N GLN A 228 16.82 -30.30 0.98
CA GLN A 228 16.39 -29.14 0.24
C GLN A 228 17.65 -28.38 -0.22
N ALA A 229 17.85 -28.34 -1.53
CA ALA A 229 18.99 -27.62 -2.11
C ALA A 229 18.87 -26.12 -1.78
N LEU A 230 19.98 -25.49 -1.47
CA LEU A 230 20.08 -24.07 -1.21
C LEU A 230 19.88 -23.31 -2.54
N ASP A 231 18.88 -22.47 -2.58
CA ASP A 231 18.74 -21.44 -3.61
C ASP A 231 19.50 -20.20 -3.12
N TYR A 232 20.65 -19.97 -3.73
CA TYR A 232 21.54 -18.90 -3.32
C TYR A 232 21.15 -17.61 -4.04
N PRO A 233 20.88 -16.48 -3.31
CA PRO A 233 20.48 -15.22 -3.89
C PRO A 233 21.52 -14.55 -4.77
#